data_51933780338457fbbe9e017b82b2ee22
#
_entry.id   51933780338457fbbe9e017b82b2ee22
#
_cell.length_a   1.000
_cell.length_b   1.000
_cell.length_c   1.000
_cell.angle_alpha   90.00
_cell.angle_beta   90.00
_cell.angle_gamma   90.00
#
_symmetry.space_group_name_H-M   'P 1'
#
loop_
_entity.id
_entity.type
_entity.pdbx_description
1 polymer ?
#
loop_
_entity_poly.entity_id
_entity_poly.type
_entity_poly.pdbx_seq_one_letter_code
_entity_poly.pdbx_strand_id
1 'polypeptide(L)'
;MESRFVVGKQILVTGAPKLYMGHSEIIHPEITWDTAASVENVGRMVPIYTELEGISSRVLRKILWEAVQKFSIGLIEDLPVDLLKKHQLPRLADAVRLIHFPENVASDSLIEFDTSAHHRLIYEEFLKFEYLVLRQRLRMEREAAPAFGHEGGREAMQALEKILPFVLTAGQSQAIQEILKDMSEPHPMNRLIQGDVGSGKTAVGFLTAACVLAEGGQVALMAPTEILAEQHYKNAIKLFGGRLNAGLLTGKTTTSERNQILGRLMAGEPMMLIGTHALIEEPVVFKNLCYVLIDEQHRFGVEQRRTLRNKGTRRNPENGRPIFPHSLVMTATPIPRTLALTAYGDLALSSICELPPGRTPIKTQVVREAQQRAKVYQLIQDEIKSGHQAYFIYPLVNDSEAEGFTELKSAVTEAERLAREVFPEFKVGLLHGQQKAEEKAKIMDHFKSGELHILVSTTVVEVGVDVPNATVMVIEHAERFGLSQLHQLRGRVGRGAQQSYCFLFAAKKMGEITTQRLEVLEETSDGFKIAEADLEIRGPGEFLGIRQAGALPFRLANLVRDQDWLIKARDDAYRFIKEDPELAHPDHLPLRRFYEREGSLQFDRLKTS
;
A
#
# COMPACT_ATOMS: atom_id res chain seq x y z
N MET A 1 -51.14 -10.25 19.55
CA MET A 1 -50.93 -8.83 19.18
C MET A 1 -52.26 -8.05 19.10
N GLU A 2 -53.32 -8.64 18.54
CA GLU A 2 -54.61 -7.95 18.32
C GLU A 2 -55.25 -7.39 19.60
N SER A 3 -55.11 -8.02 20.74
CA SER A 3 -55.67 -7.58 22.03
C SER A 3 -55.12 -6.28 22.59
N ARG A 4 -54.04 -5.74 21.99
CA ARG A 4 -53.42 -4.46 22.41
C ARG A 4 -53.91 -3.27 21.60
N PHE A 5 -54.60 -3.49 20.46
CA PHE A 5 -55.15 -2.43 19.65
C PHE A 5 -56.53 -2.05 20.18
N VAL A 6 -56.63 -0.91 20.82
CA VAL A 6 -57.87 -0.36 21.35
C VAL A 6 -58.24 0.86 20.49
N VAL A 7 -59.49 0.88 19.95
CA VAL A 7 -59.99 1.99 19.14
C VAL A 7 -59.95 3.28 19.97
N GLY A 8 -59.39 4.35 19.38
CA GLY A 8 -59.22 5.64 20.04
C GLY A 8 -57.90 5.84 20.79
N LYS A 9 -57.04 4.79 20.91
CA LYS A 9 -55.71 4.93 21.49
C LYS A 9 -54.73 5.40 20.43
N GLN A 10 -53.95 6.46 20.75
CA GLN A 10 -52.87 6.91 19.88
C GLN A 10 -51.69 5.99 19.99
N ILE A 11 -51.14 5.59 18.86
CA ILE A 11 -49.94 4.80 18.72
C ILE A 11 -48.98 5.47 17.72
N LEU A 12 -47.68 5.29 17.93
CA LEU A 12 -46.70 5.69 16.94
C LEU A 12 -46.21 4.43 16.20
N VAL A 13 -46.23 4.49 14.88
CA VAL A 13 -45.78 3.41 14.00
C VAL A 13 -44.56 3.90 13.24
N THR A 14 -43.45 3.20 13.39
CA THR A 14 -42.19 3.50 12.70
C THR A 14 -41.81 2.35 11.79
N GLY A 15 -41.46 2.63 10.53
CA GLY A 15 -41.02 1.65 9.56
C GLY A 15 -40.89 2.25 8.16
N ALA A 16 -40.27 1.51 7.23
CA ALA A 16 -40.15 1.92 5.83
C ALA A 16 -41.43 1.60 5.07
N PRO A 17 -42.15 2.60 4.55
CA PRO A 17 -43.34 2.35 3.74
C PRO A 17 -42.96 1.76 2.38
N LYS A 18 -43.67 0.71 1.95
CA LYS A 18 -43.57 0.11 0.62
C LYS A 18 -44.87 0.22 -0.10
N LEU A 19 -44.81 0.46 -1.40
CA LEU A 19 -46.00 0.42 -2.24
C LEU A 19 -46.22 -1.02 -2.71
N TYR A 20 -47.37 -1.60 -2.32
CA TYR A 20 -47.75 -2.94 -2.77
C TYR A 20 -49.21 -2.88 -3.31
N MET A 21 -49.41 -3.31 -4.55
CA MET A 21 -50.74 -3.28 -5.24
C MET A 21 -51.50 -1.94 -5.12
N GLY A 22 -50.78 -0.80 -5.14
CA GLY A 22 -51.40 0.54 -5.05
C GLY A 22 -51.73 1.01 -3.62
N HIS A 23 -51.38 0.22 -2.60
CA HIS A 23 -51.53 0.58 -1.19
C HIS A 23 -50.17 0.73 -0.52
N SER A 24 -50.04 1.70 0.38
CA SER A 24 -48.85 1.86 1.22
C SER A 24 -48.94 0.91 2.41
N GLU A 25 -47.94 0.04 2.56
CA GLU A 25 -47.84 -0.85 3.70
C GLU A 25 -46.49 -0.70 4.39
N ILE A 26 -46.43 -0.99 5.69
CA ILE A 26 -45.22 -1.05 6.47
C ILE A 26 -45.07 -2.50 6.97
N ILE A 27 -44.03 -3.18 6.50
CA ILE A 27 -43.74 -4.57 6.87
C ILE A 27 -42.94 -4.56 8.16
N HIS A 28 -43.40 -5.31 9.19
CA HIS A 28 -42.80 -5.38 10.52
C HIS A 28 -42.55 -4.03 11.19
N PRO A 29 -43.64 -3.17 11.33
CA PRO A 29 -43.48 -1.85 11.95
C PRO A 29 -43.05 -1.97 13.43
N GLU A 30 -42.25 -1.03 13.88
CA GLU A 30 -42.04 -0.81 15.32
C GLU A 30 -43.22 0.00 15.87
N ILE A 31 -43.95 -0.57 16.84
CA ILE A 31 -45.15 0.08 17.40
C ILE A 31 -44.84 0.55 18.82
N THR A 32 -44.95 1.85 19.04
CA THR A 32 -44.85 2.47 20.35
C THR A 32 -46.22 2.80 20.90
N TRP A 33 -46.61 2.12 22.00
CA TRP A 33 -47.94 2.17 22.59
C TRP A 33 -48.15 3.35 23.56
N ASP A 34 -47.07 3.83 24.19
CA ASP A 34 -47.09 4.94 25.13
C ASP A 34 -46.13 6.02 24.64
N THR A 35 -46.66 7.01 23.97
CA THR A 35 -45.89 8.10 23.37
C THR A 35 -45.38 9.10 24.39
N ALA A 36 -45.97 9.15 25.58
CA ALA A 36 -45.54 10.05 26.66
C ALA A 36 -44.37 9.52 27.46
N ALA A 37 -44.20 8.19 27.55
CA ALA A 37 -43.15 7.53 28.31
C ALA A 37 -41.89 7.18 27.48
N SER A 38 -41.88 7.44 26.16
CA SER A 38 -40.79 7.03 25.23
C SER A 38 -40.07 8.23 24.65
N VAL A 39 -39.64 9.16 25.51
CA VAL A 39 -38.94 10.38 25.07
C VAL A 39 -37.67 10.07 24.27
N GLU A 40 -37.04 8.96 24.54
CA GLU A 40 -35.82 8.49 23.87
C GLU A 40 -36.04 8.01 22.42
N ASN A 41 -37.28 7.72 22.02
CA ASN A 41 -37.58 7.09 20.72
C ASN A 41 -38.63 7.85 19.86
N VAL A 42 -39.24 8.91 20.36
CA VAL A 42 -40.36 9.57 19.68
C VAL A 42 -39.92 10.90 19.08
N GLY A 43 -40.18 11.07 17.76
CA GLY A 43 -39.97 12.33 17.06
C GLY A 43 -38.51 12.77 16.87
N ARG A 44 -37.55 11.84 16.96
CA ARG A 44 -36.12 12.11 16.76
C ARG A 44 -35.43 10.99 15.96
N MET A 45 -34.28 11.30 15.39
CA MET A 45 -33.39 10.30 14.87
C MET A 45 -32.83 9.47 16.00
N VAL A 46 -32.81 8.15 15.84
CA VAL A 46 -32.33 7.21 16.84
C VAL A 46 -31.23 6.34 16.26
N PRO A 47 -30.18 6.01 17.03
CA PRO A 47 -29.10 5.15 16.57
C PRO A 47 -29.58 3.72 16.39
N ILE A 48 -28.99 3.03 15.41
CA ILE A 48 -29.12 1.60 15.20
C ILE A 48 -27.83 0.94 15.73
N TYR A 49 -27.97 0.15 16.79
CA TYR A 49 -26.86 -0.59 17.37
C TYR A 49 -26.83 -2.02 16.85
N THR A 50 -25.66 -2.66 16.92
CA THR A 50 -25.51 -4.09 16.64
C THR A 50 -26.43 -4.89 17.55
N GLU A 51 -27.16 -5.84 16.98
CA GLU A 51 -28.06 -6.72 17.73
C GLU A 51 -27.26 -7.58 18.74
N LEU A 52 -27.76 -7.63 19.95
CA LEU A 52 -27.22 -8.48 21.03
C LEU A 52 -28.23 -9.57 21.33
N GLU A 53 -27.74 -10.81 21.48
CA GLU A 53 -28.57 -11.94 21.82
C GLU A 53 -29.29 -11.71 23.16
N GLY A 54 -30.62 -11.85 23.19
CA GLY A 54 -31.43 -11.68 24.38
C GLY A 54 -31.79 -10.22 24.75
N ILE A 55 -31.30 -9.21 24.03
CA ILE A 55 -31.61 -7.79 24.30
C ILE A 55 -32.25 -7.17 23.05
N SER A 56 -33.49 -6.70 23.18
CA SER A 56 -34.13 -5.98 22.06
C SER A 56 -33.50 -4.60 21.82
N SER A 57 -33.48 -4.15 20.56
CA SER A 57 -32.92 -2.85 20.15
C SER A 57 -33.53 -1.69 20.95
N ARG A 58 -34.79 -1.78 21.36
CA ARG A 58 -35.46 -0.79 22.21
C ARG A 58 -34.89 -0.74 23.62
N VAL A 59 -34.65 -1.90 24.23
CA VAL A 59 -34.04 -1.98 25.58
C VAL A 59 -32.62 -1.48 25.54
N LEU A 60 -31.86 -1.85 24.52
CA LEU A 60 -30.47 -1.39 24.33
C LEU A 60 -30.40 0.14 24.16
N ARG A 61 -31.27 0.72 23.32
CA ARG A 61 -31.35 2.18 23.17
C ARG A 61 -31.66 2.89 24.49
N LYS A 62 -32.58 2.36 25.29
CA LYS A 62 -32.92 2.94 26.60
C LYS A 62 -31.72 2.91 27.56
N ILE A 63 -31.02 1.77 27.64
CA ILE A 63 -29.83 1.64 28.47
C ILE A 63 -28.76 2.66 28.06
N LEU A 64 -28.49 2.76 26.75
CA LEU A 64 -27.49 3.68 26.21
C LEU A 64 -27.90 5.15 26.35
N TRP A 65 -29.20 5.46 26.21
CA TRP A 65 -29.70 6.80 26.52
C TRP A 65 -29.39 7.20 27.97
N GLU A 66 -29.76 6.37 28.93
CA GLU A 66 -29.49 6.65 30.34
C GLU A 66 -27.99 6.72 30.65
N ALA A 67 -27.20 5.84 30.05
CA ALA A 67 -25.75 5.82 30.21
C ALA A 67 -25.12 7.11 29.67
N VAL A 68 -25.46 7.51 28.44
CA VAL A 68 -24.94 8.72 27.81
C VAL A 68 -25.34 9.97 28.60
N GLN A 69 -26.59 10.09 29.05
CA GLN A 69 -27.04 11.25 29.83
C GLN A 69 -26.32 11.36 31.19
N LYS A 70 -26.10 10.22 31.87
CA LYS A 70 -25.51 10.21 33.21
C LYS A 70 -23.97 10.30 33.20
N PHE A 71 -23.31 9.65 32.25
CA PHE A 71 -21.87 9.41 32.33
C PHE A 71 -21.04 10.20 31.31
N SER A 72 -21.67 10.79 30.27
CA SER A 72 -20.91 11.57 29.28
C SER A 72 -20.17 12.76 29.90
N ILE A 73 -20.76 13.41 30.90
CA ILE A 73 -20.16 14.57 31.63
C ILE A 73 -18.83 14.17 32.29
N GLY A 74 -18.67 12.91 32.70
CA GLY A 74 -17.45 12.40 33.33
C GLY A 74 -16.35 11.99 32.35
N LEU A 75 -16.57 12.13 31.02
CA LEU A 75 -15.55 11.85 30.01
C LEU A 75 -14.40 12.87 30.12
N ILE A 76 -13.19 12.37 30.11
CA ILE A 76 -11.99 13.18 30.19
C ILE A 76 -11.76 13.83 28.81
N GLU A 77 -11.62 15.15 28.79
CA GLU A 77 -11.24 15.86 27.58
C GLU A 77 -9.73 15.73 27.36
N ASP A 78 -9.35 15.06 26.29
CA ASP A 78 -7.95 14.82 25.92
C ASP A 78 -7.39 15.91 24.99
N LEU A 79 -8.27 16.69 24.32
CA LEU A 79 -7.82 17.75 23.42
C LEU A 79 -7.60 19.07 24.16
N PRO A 80 -6.53 19.79 23.82
CA PRO A 80 -6.30 21.16 24.26
C PRO A 80 -7.45 22.11 23.87
N VAL A 81 -7.80 23.03 24.78
CA VAL A 81 -8.94 23.94 24.58
C VAL A 81 -8.73 24.90 23.40
N ASP A 82 -7.50 25.28 23.10
CA ASP A 82 -7.15 26.11 21.95
C ASP A 82 -7.50 25.44 20.63
N LEU A 83 -7.29 24.12 20.52
CA LEU A 83 -7.67 23.34 19.33
C LEU A 83 -9.18 23.24 19.17
N LEU A 84 -9.92 23.03 20.26
CA LEU A 84 -11.38 23.01 20.21
C LEU A 84 -11.92 24.34 19.68
N LYS A 85 -11.37 25.46 20.13
CA LYS A 85 -11.74 26.80 19.66
C LYS A 85 -11.31 27.04 18.20
N LYS A 86 -10.06 26.70 17.86
CA LYS A 86 -9.48 26.89 16.52
C LYS A 86 -10.34 26.22 15.45
N HIS A 87 -10.77 25.00 15.70
CA HIS A 87 -11.51 24.18 14.73
C HIS A 87 -13.02 24.16 14.99
N GLN A 88 -13.53 24.96 15.94
CA GLN A 88 -14.95 25.03 16.30
C GLN A 88 -15.55 23.66 16.68
N LEU A 89 -14.78 22.85 17.41
CA LEU A 89 -15.17 21.49 17.78
C LEU A 89 -15.86 21.49 19.15
N PRO A 90 -16.92 20.67 19.36
CA PRO A 90 -17.54 20.49 20.65
C PRO A 90 -16.61 19.75 21.61
N ARG A 91 -16.89 19.82 22.90
CA ARG A 91 -16.22 18.97 23.91
C ARG A 91 -16.56 17.51 23.69
N LEU A 92 -15.69 16.61 24.15
CA LEU A 92 -15.89 15.17 24.01
C LEU A 92 -17.25 14.69 24.54
N ALA A 93 -17.65 15.17 25.72
CA ALA A 93 -18.93 14.86 26.33
C ALA A 93 -20.12 15.22 25.43
N ASP A 94 -20.07 16.41 24.81
CA ASP A 94 -21.10 16.89 23.90
C ASP A 94 -21.08 16.14 22.57
N ALA A 95 -19.90 15.85 22.04
CA ALA A 95 -19.76 15.06 20.81
C ALA A 95 -20.35 13.66 20.97
N VAL A 96 -20.04 12.97 22.07
CA VAL A 96 -20.59 11.63 22.35
C VAL A 96 -22.11 11.70 22.48
N ARG A 97 -22.64 12.73 23.15
CA ARG A 97 -24.09 12.89 23.27
C ARG A 97 -24.75 13.13 21.91
N LEU A 98 -24.19 14.04 21.11
CA LEU A 98 -24.74 14.42 19.81
C LEU A 98 -24.65 13.29 18.76
N ILE A 99 -23.62 12.45 18.80
CA ILE A 99 -23.49 11.33 17.84
C ILE A 99 -24.47 10.20 18.15
N HIS A 100 -24.76 9.97 19.44
CA HIS A 100 -25.74 8.97 19.86
C HIS A 100 -27.17 9.46 19.73
N PHE A 101 -27.41 10.74 20.00
CA PHE A 101 -28.75 11.32 20.00
C PHE A 101 -28.71 12.69 19.33
N PRO A 102 -28.65 12.72 17.98
CA PRO A 102 -28.54 13.97 17.24
C PRO A 102 -29.79 14.82 17.39
N GLU A 103 -29.60 16.12 17.59
CA GLU A 103 -30.66 17.12 17.69
C GLU A 103 -30.53 18.10 16.51
N ASN A 104 -31.64 18.29 15.77
CA ASN A 104 -31.72 19.24 14.65
C ASN A 104 -30.65 19.09 13.56
N VAL A 105 -30.29 17.86 13.24
CA VAL A 105 -29.30 17.52 12.21
C VAL A 105 -30.00 16.92 11.00
N ALA A 106 -29.58 17.28 9.79
CA ALA A 106 -30.05 16.66 8.56
C ALA A 106 -29.60 15.18 8.48
N SER A 107 -30.46 14.30 7.95
CA SER A 107 -30.12 12.88 7.78
C SER A 107 -28.87 12.67 6.94
N ASP A 108 -28.71 13.47 5.88
CA ASP A 108 -27.59 13.35 4.95
C ASP A 108 -26.25 13.64 5.64
N SER A 109 -26.20 14.68 6.49
CA SER A 109 -24.99 14.99 7.27
C SER A 109 -24.58 13.88 8.25
N LEU A 110 -25.54 13.07 8.72
CA LEU A 110 -25.23 11.90 9.56
C LEU A 110 -24.67 10.73 8.71
N ILE A 111 -25.25 10.51 7.54
CA ILE A 111 -24.83 9.46 6.61
C ILE A 111 -23.42 9.77 6.06
N GLU A 112 -23.17 11.04 5.74
CA GLU A 112 -21.90 11.52 5.21
C GLU A 112 -20.83 11.78 6.29
N PHE A 113 -21.17 11.59 7.57
CA PHE A 113 -20.28 11.86 8.71
C PHE A 113 -19.86 13.34 8.81
N ASP A 114 -20.71 14.26 8.36
CA ASP A 114 -20.46 15.69 8.28
C ASP A 114 -21.21 16.47 9.38
N THR A 115 -21.06 16.07 10.64
CA THR A 115 -21.55 16.82 11.79
C THR A 115 -20.41 17.27 12.69
N SER A 116 -20.62 18.28 13.51
CA SER A 116 -19.61 18.74 14.47
C SER A 116 -19.15 17.64 15.43
N ALA A 117 -20.04 16.70 15.78
CA ALA A 117 -19.71 15.55 16.62
C ALA A 117 -18.78 14.57 15.87
N HIS A 118 -19.06 14.28 14.59
CA HIS A 118 -18.19 13.46 13.76
C HIS A 118 -16.82 14.13 13.60
N HIS A 119 -16.79 15.40 13.22
CA HIS A 119 -15.55 16.16 13.06
C HIS A 119 -14.68 16.15 14.33
N ARG A 120 -15.31 16.27 15.50
CA ARG A 120 -14.61 16.21 16.80
C ARG A 120 -13.91 14.88 17.02
N LEU A 121 -14.61 13.77 16.77
CA LEU A 121 -14.07 12.43 17.00
C LEU A 121 -13.03 12.06 15.94
N ILE A 122 -13.29 12.38 14.67
CA ILE A 122 -12.39 12.16 13.54
C ILE A 122 -11.07 12.93 13.74
N TYR A 123 -11.16 14.22 14.06
CA TYR A 123 -9.98 15.06 14.30
C TYR A 123 -9.13 14.52 15.46
N GLU A 124 -9.76 14.08 16.55
CA GLU A 124 -9.05 13.51 17.69
C GLU A 124 -8.28 12.25 17.32
N GLU A 125 -8.89 11.32 16.58
CA GLU A 125 -8.23 10.10 16.12
C GLU A 125 -7.00 10.43 15.26
N PHE A 126 -7.13 11.36 14.32
CA PHE A 126 -6.03 11.80 13.48
C PHE A 126 -4.93 12.54 14.25
N LEU A 127 -5.28 13.48 15.13
CA LEU A 127 -4.29 14.22 15.89
C LEU A 127 -3.45 13.29 16.78
N LYS A 128 -4.12 12.38 17.49
CA LYS A 128 -3.46 11.40 18.34
C LYS A 128 -2.51 10.51 17.54
N PHE A 129 -2.91 10.10 16.37
CA PHE A 129 -2.09 9.29 15.49
C PHE A 129 -0.90 10.07 14.92
N GLU A 130 -1.14 11.22 14.28
CA GLU A 130 -0.10 12.04 13.64
C GLU A 130 0.97 12.52 14.62
N TYR A 131 0.58 12.88 15.84
CA TYR A 131 1.57 13.24 16.86
C TYR A 131 2.52 12.09 17.20
N LEU A 132 2.00 10.86 17.34
CA LEU A 132 2.86 9.70 17.61
C LEU A 132 3.83 9.41 16.46
N VAL A 133 3.35 9.50 15.24
CA VAL A 133 4.15 9.30 14.02
C VAL A 133 5.26 10.35 13.94
N LEU A 134 4.92 11.63 14.08
CA LEU A 134 5.89 12.72 14.03
C LEU A 134 6.88 12.67 15.20
N ARG A 135 6.43 12.28 16.39
CA ARG A 135 7.33 12.09 17.54
C ARG A 135 8.33 10.96 17.30
N GLN A 136 7.91 9.88 16.66
CA GLN A 136 8.82 8.80 16.29
C GLN A 136 9.84 9.28 15.25
N ARG A 137 9.42 10.06 14.26
CA ARG A 137 10.32 10.68 13.30
C ARG A 137 11.35 11.60 13.97
N LEU A 138 10.93 12.46 14.89
CA LEU A 138 11.84 13.31 15.67
C LEU A 138 12.88 12.50 16.47
N ARG A 139 12.49 11.33 17.00
CA ARG A 139 13.45 10.44 17.68
C ARG A 139 14.48 9.89 16.71
N MET A 140 14.07 9.49 15.50
CA MET A 140 14.99 9.02 14.46
C MET A 140 15.93 10.13 13.99
N GLU A 141 15.46 11.38 13.89
CA GLU A 141 16.31 12.53 13.56
C GLU A 141 17.36 12.85 14.64
N ARG A 142 17.20 12.36 15.87
CA ARG A 142 18.21 12.43 16.94
C ARG A 142 19.24 11.29 16.90
N GLU A 143 19.02 10.28 16.08
CA GLU A 143 20.01 9.22 15.83
C GLU A 143 21.12 9.76 14.94
N ALA A 144 22.32 9.18 15.04
CA ALA A 144 23.44 9.60 14.22
C ALA A 144 23.55 8.72 12.96
N ALA A 145 23.93 9.34 11.85
CA ALA A 145 24.29 8.65 10.61
C ALA A 145 25.54 9.27 9.99
N PRO A 146 26.28 8.54 9.12
CA PRO A 146 27.36 9.14 8.35
C PRO A 146 26.75 10.05 7.28
N ALA A 147 27.33 11.23 7.08
CA ALA A 147 26.92 12.13 6.01
C ALA A 147 27.59 11.71 4.68
N PHE A 148 26.83 11.76 3.60
CA PHE A 148 27.26 11.46 2.22
C PHE A 148 26.81 12.56 1.26
N GLY A 149 27.32 12.53 0.04
CA GLY A 149 27.01 13.54 -0.97
C GLY A 149 28.03 14.66 -1.01
N HIS A 150 29.25 14.39 -0.56
CA HIS A 150 30.39 15.28 -0.76
C HIS A 150 30.78 15.32 -2.24
N GLU A 151 31.70 16.20 -2.60
CA GLU A 151 32.07 16.46 -4.00
C GLU A 151 32.49 15.17 -4.74
N GLY A 152 33.38 14.37 -4.18
CA GLY A 152 33.82 13.12 -4.81
C GLY A 152 32.71 12.07 -5.02
N GLY A 153 31.77 11.96 -4.09
CA GLY A 153 30.58 11.09 -4.24
C GLY A 153 29.64 11.57 -5.34
N ARG A 154 29.41 12.88 -5.41
CA ARG A 154 28.58 13.50 -6.47
C ARG A 154 29.22 13.35 -7.85
N GLU A 155 30.55 13.55 -7.96
CA GLU A 155 31.29 13.34 -9.20
C GLU A 155 31.19 11.89 -9.70
N ALA A 156 31.36 10.92 -8.80
CA ALA A 156 31.23 9.50 -9.14
C ALA A 156 29.81 9.17 -9.63
N MET A 157 28.78 9.70 -8.96
CA MET A 157 27.39 9.53 -9.37
C MET A 157 27.13 10.16 -10.76
N GLN A 158 27.60 11.40 -10.99
CA GLN A 158 27.46 12.09 -12.28
C GLN A 158 28.22 11.36 -13.41
N ALA A 159 29.36 10.77 -13.10
CA ALA A 159 30.10 9.96 -14.07
C ALA A 159 29.32 8.71 -14.49
N LEU A 160 28.58 8.09 -13.57
CA LEU A 160 27.68 6.98 -13.87
C LEU A 160 26.39 7.44 -14.58
N GLU A 161 25.86 8.59 -14.23
CA GLU A 161 24.69 9.17 -14.92
C GLU A 161 24.96 9.39 -16.41
N LYS A 162 26.15 9.90 -16.77
CA LYS A 162 26.56 10.16 -18.16
C LYS A 162 26.64 8.90 -19.05
N ILE A 163 26.80 7.73 -18.46
CA ILE A 163 26.86 6.46 -19.23
C ILE A 163 25.51 5.74 -19.31
N LEU A 164 24.47 6.26 -18.66
CA LEU A 164 23.15 5.69 -18.79
C LEU A 164 22.67 5.74 -20.25
N PRO A 165 21.99 4.71 -20.76
CA PRO A 165 21.45 4.68 -22.13
C PRO A 165 20.21 5.57 -22.31
N PHE A 166 19.84 6.35 -21.31
CA PHE A 166 18.67 7.24 -21.31
C PHE A 166 18.95 8.48 -20.46
N VAL A 167 18.18 9.53 -20.68
CA VAL A 167 18.21 10.75 -19.88
C VAL A 167 17.23 10.59 -18.71
N LEU A 168 17.63 11.04 -17.51
CA LEU A 168 16.77 11.04 -16.34
C LEU A 168 15.57 11.99 -16.55
N THR A 169 14.39 11.57 -16.08
CA THR A 169 13.21 12.45 -16.03
C THR A 169 13.37 13.50 -14.93
N ALA A 170 12.56 14.57 -14.99
CA ALA A 170 12.55 15.60 -13.95
C ALA A 170 12.26 15.00 -12.56
N GLY A 171 11.28 14.09 -12.46
CA GLY A 171 10.94 13.40 -11.21
C GLY A 171 12.05 12.50 -10.68
N GLN A 172 12.80 11.82 -11.55
CA GLN A 172 13.97 11.03 -11.14
C GLN A 172 15.10 11.92 -10.62
N SER A 173 15.40 13.02 -11.33
CA SER A 173 16.42 13.99 -10.91
C SER A 173 16.06 14.65 -9.58
N GLN A 174 14.80 15.02 -9.40
CA GLN A 174 14.30 15.58 -8.14
C GLN A 174 14.44 14.56 -7.00
N ALA A 175 14.05 13.30 -7.21
CA ALA A 175 14.18 12.25 -6.19
C ALA A 175 15.65 12.02 -5.78
N ILE A 176 16.60 12.06 -6.73
CA ILE A 176 18.03 11.99 -6.44
C ILE A 176 18.48 13.17 -5.56
N GLN A 177 18.07 14.39 -5.92
CA GLN A 177 18.42 15.59 -5.14
C GLN A 177 17.87 15.53 -3.71
N GLU A 178 16.63 15.08 -3.53
CA GLU A 178 16.00 14.89 -2.22
C GLU A 178 16.75 13.84 -1.38
N ILE A 179 17.14 12.71 -2.00
CA ILE A 179 17.90 11.65 -1.34
C ILE A 179 19.28 12.16 -0.92
N LEU A 180 20.02 12.82 -1.81
CA LEU A 180 21.36 13.35 -1.51
C LEU A 180 21.32 14.44 -0.44
N LYS A 181 20.28 15.27 -0.43
CA LYS A 181 20.07 16.26 0.61
C LYS A 181 19.88 15.58 1.97
N ASP A 182 18.98 14.59 2.05
CA ASP A 182 18.76 13.87 3.31
C ASP A 182 20.01 13.10 3.78
N MET A 183 20.76 12.51 2.84
CA MET A 183 21.99 11.77 3.14
C MET A 183 23.14 12.69 3.57
N SER A 184 23.09 13.99 3.28
CA SER A 184 24.08 14.97 3.73
C SER A 184 23.87 15.43 5.18
N GLU A 185 22.72 15.11 5.77
CA GLU A 185 22.41 15.44 7.15
C GLU A 185 23.04 14.43 8.12
N PRO A 186 23.36 14.82 9.37
CA PRO A 186 24.02 13.95 10.35
C PRO A 186 23.07 12.93 11.01
N HIS A 187 21.90 12.72 10.44
CA HIS A 187 20.89 11.75 10.90
C HIS A 187 20.50 10.76 9.81
N PRO A 188 19.96 9.59 10.15
CA PRO A 188 19.59 8.57 9.17
C PRO A 188 18.47 9.07 8.24
N MET A 189 18.71 9.04 6.95
CA MET A 189 17.64 9.17 5.98
C MET A 189 16.75 7.93 6.06
N ASN A 190 15.44 8.12 6.19
CA ASN A 190 14.42 7.09 5.98
C ASN A 190 13.45 7.62 4.92
N ARG A 191 13.55 7.12 3.68
CA ARG A 191 12.77 7.64 2.55
C ARG A 191 12.10 6.54 1.77
N LEU A 192 10.85 6.78 1.38
CA LEU A 192 10.08 5.98 0.44
C LEU A 192 10.10 6.65 -0.93
N ILE A 193 10.58 5.92 -1.94
CA ILE A 193 10.42 6.32 -3.34
C ILE A 193 9.31 5.49 -3.96
N GLN A 194 8.29 6.15 -4.44
CA GLN A 194 7.17 5.52 -5.12
C GLN A 194 7.07 5.97 -6.57
N GLY A 195 6.51 5.13 -7.40
CA GLY A 195 6.30 5.42 -8.81
C GLY A 195 5.83 4.17 -9.52
N ASP A 196 5.27 4.35 -10.69
CA ASP A 196 4.72 3.25 -11.48
C ASP A 196 5.77 2.20 -11.87
N VAL A 197 5.31 1.04 -12.33
CA VAL A 197 6.19 -0.02 -12.85
C VAL A 197 7.02 0.54 -14.01
N GLY A 198 8.35 0.45 -13.88
CA GLY A 198 9.28 0.96 -14.89
C GLY A 198 9.49 2.47 -14.89
N SER A 199 9.11 3.21 -13.85
CA SER A 199 9.43 4.63 -13.65
C SER A 199 10.91 4.90 -13.35
N GLY A 200 11.75 3.87 -13.25
CA GLY A 200 13.19 4.00 -13.06
C GLY A 200 13.68 4.15 -11.62
N LYS A 201 12.88 3.80 -10.61
CA LYS A 201 13.26 3.81 -9.19
C LYS A 201 14.61 3.12 -8.92
N THR A 202 14.84 1.98 -9.53
CA THR A 202 16.09 1.21 -9.39
C THR A 202 17.30 2.00 -9.88
N ALA A 203 17.18 2.76 -10.97
CA ALA A 203 18.28 3.61 -11.47
C ALA A 203 18.61 4.73 -10.47
N VAL A 204 17.59 5.35 -9.86
CA VAL A 204 17.77 6.33 -8.77
C VAL A 204 18.50 5.69 -7.59
N GLY A 205 18.09 4.48 -7.16
CA GLY A 205 18.75 3.75 -6.09
C GLY A 205 20.22 3.42 -6.40
N PHE A 206 20.54 3.00 -7.63
CA PHE A 206 21.91 2.70 -8.04
C PHE A 206 22.80 3.94 -8.12
N LEU A 207 22.29 5.05 -8.65
CA LEU A 207 23.04 6.30 -8.72
C LEU A 207 23.38 6.84 -7.33
N THR A 208 22.40 6.83 -6.42
CA THR A 208 22.64 7.26 -5.04
C THR A 208 23.55 6.28 -4.27
N ALA A 209 23.47 4.97 -4.57
CA ALA A 209 24.40 3.98 -4.03
C ALA A 209 25.84 4.24 -4.50
N ALA A 210 26.05 4.67 -5.74
CA ALA A 210 27.37 4.98 -6.26
C ALA A 210 28.05 6.12 -5.49
N CYS A 211 27.28 7.12 -5.06
CA CYS A 211 27.78 8.20 -4.20
C CYS A 211 28.33 7.62 -2.88
N VAL A 212 27.58 6.74 -2.20
CA VAL A 212 28.00 6.11 -0.96
C VAL A 212 29.24 5.21 -1.14
N LEU A 213 29.29 4.44 -2.23
CA LEU A 213 30.42 3.56 -2.53
C LEU A 213 31.70 4.36 -2.79
N ALA A 214 31.62 5.48 -3.52
CA ALA A 214 32.76 6.34 -3.80
C ALA A 214 33.35 6.98 -2.53
N GLU A 215 32.50 7.21 -1.54
CA GLU A 215 32.89 7.74 -0.23
C GLU A 215 33.25 6.63 0.79
N GLY A 216 33.45 5.39 0.34
CA GLY A 216 33.94 4.29 1.16
C GLY A 216 32.88 3.52 1.96
N GLY A 217 31.59 3.79 1.73
CA GLY A 217 30.49 3.07 2.37
C GLY A 217 30.17 1.73 1.70
N GLN A 218 29.55 0.83 2.43
CA GLN A 218 28.94 -0.41 1.89
C GLN A 218 27.43 -0.21 1.74
N VAL A 219 26.86 -0.85 0.73
CA VAL A 219 25.44 -0.75 0.38
C VAL A 219 24.82 -2.15 0.36
N ALA A 220 23.61 -2.30 0.89
CA ALA A 220 22.81 -3.52 0.77
C ALA A 220 21.54 -3.24 -0.04
N LEU A 221 21.26 -4.06 -1.07
CA LEU A 221 19.99 -4.03 -1.80
C LEU A 221 19.25 -5.34 -1.56
N MET A 222 18.12 -5.27 -0.88
CA MET A 222 17.27 -6.40 -0.58
C MET A 222 16.10 -6.48 -1.56
N ALA A 223 15.99 -7.62 -2.26
CA ALA A 223 14.92 -7.94 -3.18
C ALA A 223 14.07 -9.11 -2.64
N PRO A 224 12.75 -9.16 -2.91
CA PRO A 224 11.86 -10.16 -2.32
C PRO A 224 12.08 -11.58 -2.87
N THR A 225 12.68 -11.72 -4.03
CA THR A 225 12.93 -13.03 -4.66
C THR A 225 14.31 -13.10 -5.29
N GLU A 226 14.84 -14.32 -5.45
CA GLU A 226 16.12 -14.56 -6.11
C GLU A 226 16.14 -14.04 -7.55
N ILE A 227 15.04 -14.22 -8.27
CA ILE A 227 14.91 -13.74 -9.66
C ILE A 227 15.08 -12.23 -9.75
N LEU A 228 14.46 -11.49 -8.83
CA LEU A 228 14.61 -10.03 -8.75
C LEU A 228 16.03 -9.62 -8.33
N ALA A 229 16.61 -10.31 -7.37
CA ALA A 229 17.99 -10.07 -6.97
C ALA A 229 18.98 -10.27 -8.13
N GLU A 230 18.84 -11.37 -8.87
CA GLU A 230 19.62 -11.65 -10.09
C GLU A 230 19.39 -10.58 -11.17
N GLN A 231 18.14 -10.11 -11.32
CA GLN A 231 17.79 -9.07 -12.30
C GLN A 231 18.41 -7.72 -11.90
N HIS A 232 18.34 -7.33 -10.63
CA HIS A 232 19.00 -6.11 -10.16
C HIS A 232 20.52 -6.18 -10.38
N TYR A 233 21.13 -7.32 -10.08
CA TYR A 233 22.55 -7.52 -10.32
C TYR A 233 22.91 -7.40 -11.81
N LYS A 234 22.18 -8.10 -12.70
CA LYS A 234 22.37 -8.02 -14.16
C LYS A 234 22.18 -6.58 -14.68
N ASN A 235 21.17 -5.89 -14.15
CA ASN A 235 20.90 -4.49 -14.51
C ASN A 235 22.04 -3.56 -14.06
N ALA A 236 22.57 -3.74 -12.85
CA ALA A 236 23.71 -2.95 -12.37
C ALA A 236 24.94 -3.14 -13.28
N ILE A 237 25.25 -4.39 -13.65
CA ILE A 237 26.36 -4.68 -14.57
C ILE A 237 26.10 -4.11 -15.97
N LYS A 238 24.88 -4.29 -16.50
CA LYS A 238 24.50 -3.82 -17.84
C LYS A 238 24.54 -2.29 -17.95
N LEU A 239 23.99 -1.60 -16.95
CA LEU A 239 23.89 -0.13 -16.98
C LEU A 239 25.24 0.56 -16.75
N PHE A 240 26.08 -0.01 -15.91
CA PHE A 240 27.30 0.67 -15.47
C PHE A 240 28.61 -0.03 -15.91
N GLY A 241 28.51 -1.09 -16.73
CA GLY A 241 29.67 -1.74 -17.33
C GLY A 241 30.71 -2.24 -16.30
N GLY A 242 30.26 -2.68 -15.13
CA GLY A 242 31.13 -3.13 -14.04
C GLY A 242 31.79 -2.01 -13.21
N ARG A 243 31.50 -0.73 -13.52
CA ARG A 243 32.01 0.41 -12.73
C ARG A 243 31.36 0.54 -11.35
N LEU A 244 30.16 -0.03 -11.19
CA LEU A 244 29.53 -0.18 -9.88
C LEU A 244 29.97 -1.52 -9.30
N ASN A 245 30.73 -1.49 -8.20
CA ASN A 245 31.19 -2.69 -7.52
C ASN A 245 30.00 -3.39 -6.83
N ALA A 246 29.43 -4.40 -7.48
CA ALA A 246 28.25 -5.13 -7.02
C ALA A 246 28.57 -6.62 -6.83
N GLY A 247 27.95 -7.23 -5.81
CA GLY A 247 27.97 -8.67 -5.55
C GLY A 247 26.53 -9.22 -5.44
N LEU A 248 26.34 -10.49 -5.76
CA LEU A 248 25.06 -11.17 -5.65
C LEU A 248 25.12 -12.28 -4.59
N LEU A 249 24.18 -12.26 -3.65
CA LEU A 249 24.06 -13.29 -2.61
C LEU A 249 22.63 -13.84 -2.58
N THR A 250 22.47 -15.07 -3.05
CA THR A 250 21.19 -15.82 -3.07
C THR A 250 21.41 -17.24 -2.54
N GLY A 251 20.33 -18.02 -2.44
CA GLY A 251 20.44 -19.45 -2.08
C GLY A 251 21.24 -20.28 -3.07
N LYS A 252 21.43 -19.80 -4.31
CA LYS A 252 22.22 -20.48 -5.36
C LYS A 252 23.69 -20.10 -5.37
N THR A 253 24.10 -19.09 -4.61
CA THR A 253 25.51 -18.67 -4.53
C THR A 253 26.36 -19.79 -3.98
N THR A 254 27.40 -20.21 -4.71
CA THR A 254 28.28 -21.29 -4.28
C THR A 254 29.03 -20.94 -2.99
N THR A 255 29.41 -21.94 -2.22
CA THR A 255 30.14 -21.74 -0.96
C THR A 255 31.44 -20.94 -1.16
N SER A 256 32.15 -21.17 -2.26
CA SER A 256 33.39 -20.45 -2.60
C SER A 256 33.10 -18.96 -2.86
N GLU A 257 32.14 -18.64 -3.71
CA GLU A 257 31.73 -17.26 -4.01
C GLU A 257 31.21 -16.57 -2.75
N ARG A 258 30.38 -17.27 -1.96
CA ARG A 258 29.86 -16.77 -0.69
C ARG A 258 31.00 -16.36 0.25
N ASN A 259 31.98 -17.23 0.46
CA ASN A 259 33.13 -16.94 1.32
C ASN A 259 33.94 -15.75 0.80
N GLN A 260 34.12 -15.64 -0.50
CA GLN A 260 34.83 -14.52 -1.12
C GLN A 260 34.07 -13.18 -0.89
N ILE A 261 32.74 -13.16 -1.10
CA ILE A 261 31.92 -11.99 -0.86
C ILE A 261 31.96 -11.59 0.63
N LEU A 262 31.79 -12.55 1.54
CA LEU A 262 31.83 -12.30 2.98
C LEU A 262 33.20 -11.76 3.43
N GLY A 263 34.29 -12.29 2.88
CA GLY A 263 35.62 -11.78 3.14
C GLY A 263 35.81 -10.32 2.73
N ARG A 264 35.32 -9.93 1.56
CA ARG A 264 35.35 -8.54 1.06
C ARG A 264 34.51 -7.60 1.94
N LEU A 265 33.32 -8.04 2.36
CA LEU A 265 32.46 -7.26 3.27
C LEU A 265 33.14 -7.02 4.62
N MET A 266 33.74 -8.07 5.22
CA MET A 266 34.42 -7.99 6.49
C MET A 266 35.71 -7.14 6.39
N ALA A 267 36.37 -7.14 5.23
CA ALA A 267 37.51 -6.24 4.96
C ALA A 267 37.08 -4.77 4.90
N GLY A 268 35.79 -4.49 4.66
CA GLY A 268 35.24 -3.15 4.52
C GLY A 268 35.37 -2.58 3.11
N GLU A 269 35.51 -3.45 2.11
CA GLU A 269 35.56 -3.03 0.72
C GLU A 269 34.25 -2.32 0.32
N PRO A 270 34.29 -1.12 -0.29
CA PRO A 270 33.11 -0.46 -0.78
C PRO A 270 32.46 -1.28 -1.90
N MET A 271 31.32 -1.90 -1.59
CA MET A 271 30.56 -2.69 -2.55
C MET A 271 29.08 -2.66 -2.24
N MET A 272 28.27 -2.85 -3.29
CA MET A 272 26.83 -3.04 -3.17
C MET A 272 26.53 -4.54 -3.17
N LEU A 273 26.05 -5.08 -2.05
CA LEU A 273 25.59 -6.45 -1.97
C LEU A 273 24.09 -6.54 -2.28
N ILE A 274 23.75 -7.24 -3.35
CA ILE A 274 22.38 -7.48 -3.79
C ILE A 274 21.97 -8.90 -3.37
N GLY A 275 20.81 -9.06 -2.76
CA GLY A 275 20.33 -10.38 -2.36
C GLY A 275 18.91 -10.38 -1.84
N THR A 276 18.51 -11.52 -1.30
CA THR A 276 17.21 -11.73 -0.67
C THR A 276 17.33 -11.69 0.85
N HIS A 277 16.45 -12.43 1.56
CA HIS A 277 16.60 -12.64 3.01
C HIS A 277 17.99 -13.18 3.42
N ALA A 278 18.76 -13.76 2.52
CA ALA A 278 20.14 -14.16 2.76
C ALA A 278 21.03 -13.03 3.31
N LEU A 279 20.70 -11.75 3.01
CA LEU A 279 21.42 -10.58 3.52
C LEU A 279 21.26 -10.38 5.04
N ILE A 280 20.17 -10.89 5.62
CA ILE A 280 19.91 -10.76 7.06
C ILE A 280 20.37 -11.97 7.88
N GLU A 281 20.84 -13.04 7.23
CA GLU A 281 21.39 -14.22 7.91
C GLU A 281 22.64 -13.89 8.72
N GLU A 282 22.88 -14.60 9.83
CA GLU A 282 24.00 -14.36 10.75
C GLU A 282 25.38 -14.28 10.10
N PRO A 283 25.75 -15.17 9.14
CA PRO A 283 27.09 -15.14 8.54
C PRO A 283 27.41 -13.86 7.77
N VAL A 284 26.39 -13.06 7.37
CA VAL A 284 26.60 -11.81 6.63
C VAL A 284 26.90 -10.68 7.59
N VAL A 285 28.16 -10.26 7.65
CA VAL A 285 28.63 -9.16 8.50
C VAL A 285 29.18 -8.05 7.62
N PHE A 286 28.59 -6.88 7.70
CA PHE A 286 29.09 -5.67 7.06
C PHE A 286 30.02 -4.91 8.03
N LYS A 287 31.19 -4.51 7.58
CA LYS A 287 32.08 -3.66 8.37
C LYS A 287 31.63 -2.21 8.39
N ASN A 288 31.07 -1.72 7.28
CA ASN A 288 30.68 -0.31 7.08
C ASN A 288 29.41 -0.18 6.25
N LEU A 289 28.32 -0.86 6.64
CA LEU A 289 27.03 -0.70 5.96
C LEU A 289 26.46 0.70 6.25
N CYS A 290 26.37 1.51 5.21
CA CYS A 290 25.96 2.90 5.30
C CYS A 290 24.62 3.18 4.62
N TYR A 291 24.22 2.32 3.68
CA TYR A 291 23.00 2.52 2.91
C TYR A 291 22.28 1.20 2.64
N VAL A 292 20.98 1.20 2.90
CA VAL A 292 20.10 0.05 2.70
C VAL A 292 19.03 0.42 1.69
N LEU A 293 18.94 -0.36 0.62
CA LEU A 293 17.92 -0.28 -0.42
C LEU A 293 16.96 -1.48 -0.25
N ILE A 294 15.67 -1.23 -0.20
CA ILE A 294 14.65 -2.28 -0.07
C ILE A 294 13.67 -2.13 -1.23
N ASP A 295 13.60 -3.14 -2.08
CA ASP A 295 12.67 -3.15 -3.21
C ASP A 295 11.40 -3.92 -2.86
N GLU A 296 10.24 -3.44 -3.33
CA GLU A 296 8.90 -4.02 -3.09
C GLU A 296 8.60 -4.22 -1.59
N GLN A 297 8.62 -3.12 -0.84
CA GLN A 297 8.48 -3.09 0.62
C GLN A 297 7.36 -3.99 1.17
N HIS A 298 6.20 -4.02 0.50
CA HIS A 298 5.02 -4.74 0.94
C HIS A 298 5.21 -6.26 1.04
N ARG A 299 6.31 -6.78 0.49
CA ARG A 299 6.68 -8.21 0.56
C ARG A 299 7.61 -8.55 1.72
N PHE A 300 8.04 -7.56 2.49
CA PHE A 300 8.92 -7.75 3.65
C PHE A 300 8.21 -7.38 4.95
N GLY A 301 8.35 -8.24 5.95
CA GLY A 301 7.92 -7.93 7.30
C GLY A 301 8.75 -6.79 7.92
N VAL A 302 8.15 -6.07 8.87
CA VAL A 302 8.82 -4.99 9.62
C VAL A 302 10.11 -5.48 10.29
N GLU A 303 10.08 -6.69 10.83
CA GLU A 303 11.22 -7.27 11.53
C GLU A 303 12.42 -7.52 10.60
N GLN A 304 12.19 -7.93 9.35
CA GLN A 304 13.26 -8.13 8.38
C GLN A 304 13.95 -6.82 8.02
N ARG A 305 13.18 -5.75 7.84
CA ARG A 305 13.71 -4.40 7.57
C ARG A 305 14.54 -3.90 8.75
N ARG A 306 14.03 -4.08 9.97
CA ARG A 306 14.71 -3.73 11.20
C ARG A 306 16.00 -4.51 11.37
N THR A 307 16.00 -5.81 11.10
CA THR A 307 17.19 -6.66 11.17
C THR A 307 18.28 -6.19 10.21
N LEU A 308 17.92 -5.86 8.96
CA LEU A 308 18.90 -5.37 7.99
C LEU A 308 19.47 -4.00 8.41
N ARG A 309 18.64 -3.08 8.90
CA ARG A 309 19.07 -1.79 9.45
C ARG A 309 20.04 -2.00 10.64
N ASN A 310 19.70 -2.92 11.54
CA ASN A 310 20.52 -3.22 12.71
C ASN A 310 21.89 -3.81 12.34
N LYS A 311 22.01 -4.56 11.24
CA LYS A 311 23.30 -5.04 10.72
C LYS A 311 24.26 -3.90 10.33
N GLY A 312 23.72 -2.74 9.97
CA GLY A 312 24.52 -1.53 9.72
C GLY A 312 24.81 -0.69 10.96
N THR A 313 24.18 -1.02 12.09
CA THR A 313 24.37 -0.24 13.32
C THR A 313 25.77 -0.48 13.89
N ARG A 314 26.55 0.58 14.00
CA ARG A 314 27.88 0.59 14.58
C ARG A 314 27.98 1.63 15.69
N ARG A 315 28.99 1.55 16.53
CA ARG A 315 29.24 2.55 17.56
C ARG A 315 30.20 3.62 17.04
N ASN A 316 29.86 4.89 17.27
CA ASN A 316 30.76 5.99 17.01
C ASN A 316 32.02 5.82 17.91
N PRO A 317 33.24 5.80 17.35
CA PRO A 317 34.47 5.64 18.13
C PRO A 317 34.71 6.74 19.16
N GLU A 318 34.23 7.97 18.87
CA GLU A 318 34.50 9.14 19.72
C GLU A 318 33.56 9.24 20.94
N ASN A 319 32.28 8.88 20.78
CA ASN A 319 31.26 9.11 21.82
C ASN A 319 30.44 7.86 22.20
N GLY A 320 30.73 6.69 21.56
CA GLY A 320 30.04 5.42 21.81
C GLY A 320 28.59 5.35 21.38
N ARG A 321 28.02 6.41 20.77
CA ARG A 321 26.63 6.44 20.32
C ARG A 321 26.42 5.54 19.10
N PRO A 322 25.23 4.93 18.94
CA PRO A 322 24.93 4.15 17.75
C PRO A 322 24.85 5.06 16.52
N ILE A 323 25.46 4.61 15.43
CA ILE A 323 25.37 5.19 14.08
C ILE A 323 24.56 4.21 13.25
N PHE A 324 23.54 4.72 12.55
CA PHE A 324 22.64 3.92 11.73
C PHE A 324 22.86 4.15 10.23
N PRO A 325 22.60 3.16 9.38
CA PRO A 325 22.63 3.34 7.94
C PRO A 325 21.42 4.19 7.46
N HIS A 326 21.58 4.87 6.34
CA HIS A 326 20.48 5.45 5.58
C HIS A 326 19.62 4.33 4.98
N SER A 327 18.32 4.58 4.80
CA SER A 327 17.38 3.61 4.26
C SER A 327 16.52 4.22 3.16
N LEU A 328 16.53 3.60 1.99
CA LEU A 328 15.64 3.91 0.87
C LEU A 328 14.76 2.71 0.58
N VAL A 329 13.49 2.92 0.68
CA VAL A 329 12.46 1.94 0.38
C VAL A 329 11.86 2.27 -0.98
N MET A 330 11.70 1.26 -1.84
CA MET A 330 11.12 1.41 -3.17
C MET A 330 9.83 0.61 -3.28
N THR A 331 8.82 1.19 -3.91
CA THR A 331 7.57 0.48 -4.22
C THR A 331 7.10 0.76 -5.64
N ALA A 332 6.68 -0.28 -6.35
CA ALA A 332 6.08 -0.17 -7.68
C ALA A 332 4.55 -0.01 -7.62
N THR A 333 3.94 -0.14 -6.44
CA THR A 333 2.55 0.25 -6.22
C THR A 333 2.52 1.71 -5.79
N PRO A 334 2.03 2.63 -6.62
CA PRO A 334 1.73 3.96 -6.15
C PRO A 334 0.76 3.90 -4.97
N ILE A 335 1.03 4.67 -3.95
CA ILE A 335 0.18 4.81 -2.77
C ILE A 335 -0.32 6.24 -2.79
N PRO A 336 -1.62 6.51 -2.62
CA PRO A 336 -2.13 7.86 -2.50
C PRO A 336 -1.31 8.66 -1.50
N ARG A 337 -0.95 9.90 -1.85
CA ARG A 337 -0.01 10.70 -1.05
C ARG A 337 -0.44 10.85 0.41
N THR A 338 -1.72 11.09 0.63
CA THR A 338 -2.31 11.20 1.97
C THR A 338 -2.13 9.91 2.77
N LEU A 339 -2.38 8.78 2.14
CA LEU A 339 -2.22 7.48 2.77
C LEU A 339 -0.74 7.13 3.02
N ALA A 340 0.14 7.48 2.08
CA ALA A 340 1.58 7.27 2.23
C ALA A 340 2.14 8.06 3.43
N LEU A 341 1.72 9.31 3.58
CA LEU A 341 2.13 10.18 4.68
C LEU A 341 1.61 9.72 6.04
N THR A 342 0.47 9.02 6.08
CA THR A 342 -0.14 8.50 7.31
C THR A 342 0.38 7.11 7.65
N ALA A 343 0.37 6.19 6.68
CA ALA A 343 0.76 4.79 6.91
C ALA A 343 2.28 4.61 7.07
N TYR A 344 3.06 5.51 6.46
CA TYR A 344 4.52 5.51 6.46
C TYR A 344 5.07 6.86 6.95
N GLY A 345 4.41 7.46 7.92
CA GLY A 345 4.72 8.82 8.39
C GLY A 345 6.12 9.00 8.99
N ASP A 346 6.80 7.90 9.29
CA ASP A 346 8.22 7.85 9.64
C ASP A 346 9.16 7.97 8.42
N LEU A 347 8.63 7.83 7.19
CA LEU A 347 9.39 7.93 5.95
C LEU A 347 9.15 9.28 5.26
N ALA A 348 10.23 9.90 4.77
CA ALA A 348 10.12 10.98 3.79
C ALA A 348 9.67 10.40 2.44
N LEU A 349 8.88 11.13 1.67
CA LEU A 349 8.27 10.64 0.43
C LEU A 349 8.84 11.33 -0.79
N SER A 350 9.29 10.54 -1.79
CA SER A 350 9.57 10.99 -3.16
C SER A 350 8.68 10.25 -4.14
N SER A 351 8.05 10.96 -5.07
CA SER A 351 7.16 10.36 -6.06
C SER A 351 7.70 10.60 -7.47
N ILE A 352 7.83 9.53 -8.26
CA ILE A 352 8.15 9.60 -9.69
C ILE A 352 6.85 9.35 -10.45
N CYS A 353 6.20 10.42 -10.88
CA CYS A 353 4.91 10.35 -11.60
C CYS A 353 5.10 10.16 -13.11
N GLU A 354 6.29 10.45 -13.62
CA GLU A 354 6.59 10.43 -15.05
C GLU A 354 7.09 9.06 -15.48
N LEU A 355 6.65 8.61 -16.64
CA LEU A 355 7.25 7.46 -17.31
C LEU A 355 8.45 7.92 -18.15
N PRO A 356 9.49 7.08 -18.30
CA PRO A 356 10.62 7.40 -19.17
C PRO A 356 10.19 7.71 -20.60
N PRO A 357 10.89 8.61 -21.31
CA PRO A 357 10.58 8.95 -22.70
C PRO A 357 10.59 7.74 -23.62
N GLY A 358 9.71 7.70 -24.61
CA GLY A 358 9.63 6.63 -25.60
C GLY A 358 8.69 5.47 -25.24
N ARG A 359 8.00 5.53 -24.11
CA ARG A 359 6.93 4.58 -23.78
C ARG A 359 5.60 4.98 -24.40
N THR A 360 4.96 4.02 -25.07
CA THR A 360 3.60 4.17 -25.60
C THR A 360 2.60 3.75 -24.52
N PRO A 361 1.53 4.53 -24.26
CA PRO A 361 0.48 4.12 -23.33
C PRO A 361 -0.12 2.76 -23.72
N ILE A 362 -0.33 1.89 -22.73
CA ILE A 362 -0.91 0.57 -22.93
C ILE A 362 -2.41 0.72 -23.18
N LYS A 363 -2.91 0.21 -24.30
CA LYS A 363 -4.34 0.17 -24.58
C LYS A 363 -4.99 -0.93 -23.76
N THR A 364 -5.82 -0.53 -22.80
CA THR A 364 -6.55 -1.49 -21.94
C THR A 364 -7.99 -1.62 -22.41
N GLN A 365 -8.52 -2.84 -22.43
CA GLN A 365 -9.90 -3.11 -22.83
C GLN A 365 -10.51 -4.23 -21.98
N VAL A 366 -11.72 -3.99 -21.45
CA VAL A 366 -12.54 -5.02 -20.78
C VAL A 366 -13.31 -5.82 -21.84
N VAL A 367 -13.18 -7.14 -21.79
CA VAL A 367 -13.75 -8.08 -22.76
C VAL A 367 -14.74 -9.00 -22.06
N ARG A 368 -16.02 -8.88 -22.43
CA ARG A 368 -17.13 -9.60 -21.78
C ARG A 368 -17.83 -10.60 -22.72
N GLU A 369 -17.65 -10.46 -24.02
CA GLU A 369 -18.38 -11.24 -25.03
C GLU A 369 -17.47 -12.16 -25.86
N ALA A 370 -18.00 -13.30 -26.27
CA ALA A 370 -17.26 -14.28 -27.07
C ALA A 370 -16.77 -13.70 -28.41
N GLN A 371 -17.54 -12.83 -29.05
CA GLN A 371 -17.12 -12.18 -30.31
C GLN A 371 -15.95 -11.23 -30.10
N GLN A 372 -15.91 -10.53 -28.96
CA GLN A 372 -14.76 -9.68 -28.60
C GLN A 372 -13.52 -10.53 -28.34
N ARG A 373 -13.65 -11.68 -27.63
CA ARG A 373 -12.55 -12.63 -27.41
C ARG A 373 -11.95 -13.13 -28.72
N ALA A 374 -12.78 -13.47 -29.71
CA ALA A 374 -12.30 -13.89 -31.01
C ALA A 374 -11.45 -12.83 -31.73
N LYS A 375 -11.85 -11.55 -31.64
CA LYS A 375 -11.06 -10.41 -32.17
C LYS A 375 -9.72 -10.26 -31.45
N VAL A 376 -9.71 -10.43 -30.12
CA VAL A 376 -8.48 -10.39 -29.33
C VAL A 376 -7.53 -11.53 -29.73
N TYR A 377 -8.03 -12.76 -29.93
CA TYR A 377 -7.22 -13.87 -30.37
C TYR A 377 -6.62 -13.62 -31.76
N GLN A 378 -7.36 -13.00 -32.66
CA GLN A 378 -6.84 -12.62 -33.99
C GLN A 378 -5.71 -11.58 -33.85
N LEU A 379 -5.90 -10.55 -33.03
CA LEU A 379 -4.86 -9.54 -32.75
C LEU A 379 -3.60 -10.18 -32.17
N ILE A 380 -3.73 -11.14 -31.24
CA ILE A 380 -2.59 -11.87 -30.68
C ILE A 380 -1.84 -12.64 -31.73
N GLN A 381 -2.55 -13.29 -32.66
CA GLN A 381 -1.91 -13.98 -33.79
C GLN A 381 -1.11 -13.01 -34.65
N ASP A 382 -1.67 -11.85 -34.96
CA ASP A 382 -1.01 -10.84 -35.80
C ASP A 382 0.23 -10.26 -35.10
N GLU A 383 0.15 -9.99 -33.76
CA GLU A 383 1.29 -9.56 -32.95
C GLU A 383 2.41 -10.63 -32.92
N ILE A 384 2.07 -11.89 -32.72
CA ILE A 384 3.05 -12.98 -32.71
C ILE A 384 3.69 -13.18 -34.11
N LYS A 385 2.93 -13.07 -35.17
CA LYS A 385 3.46 -13.12 -36.57
C LYS A 385 4.40 -11.95 -36.84
N SER A 386 4.20 -10.84 -36.17
CA SER A 386 5.10 -9.67 -36.20
C SER A 386 6.35 -9.83 -35.34
N GLY A 387 6.51 -10.97 -34.67
CA GLY A 387 7.66 -11.30 -33.83
C GLY A 387 7.51 -10.94 -32.37
N HIS A 388 6.32 -10.51 -31.90
CA HIS A 388 6.06 -10.19 -30.52
C HIS A 388 5.58 -11.40 -29.72
N GLN A 389 5.38 -11.19 -28.39
CA GLN A 389 5.00 -12.24 -27.46
C GLN A 389 3.79 -11.83 -26.61
N ALA A 390 3.07 -12.82 -26.07
CA ALA A 390 1.87 -12.59 -25.28
C ALA A 390 1.90 -13.32 -23.94
N TYR A 391 1.35 -12.68 -22.91
CA TYR A 391 1.05 -13.27 -21.61
C TYR A 391 -0.44 -13.62 -21.49
N PHE A 392 -0.74 -14.76 -20.87
CA PHE A 392 -2.06 -15.14 -20.40
C PHE A 392 -1.99 -15.43 -18.91
N ILE A 393 -2.69 -14.64 -18.12
CA ILE A 393 -2.68 -14.74 -16.66
C ILE A 393 -4.00 -15.28 -16.15
N TYR A 394 -3.92 -16.31 -15.31
CA TYR A 394 -5.05 -16.94 -14.64
C TYR A 394 -4.98 -16.67 -13.13
N PRO A 395 -6.12 -16.38 -12.44
CA PRO A 395 -6.12 -16.19 -11.00
C PRO A 395 -5.80 -17.49 -10.26
N LEU A 396 -5.13 -17.37 -9.10
CA LEU A 396 -5.08 -18.42 -8.07
C LEU A 396 -5.93 -17.94 -6.90
N VAL A 397 -6.93 -18.71 -6.52
CA VAL A 397 -7.67 -18.45 -5.27
C VAL A 397 -6.94 -19.16 -4.14
N ASN A 398 -6.45 -18.36 -3.21
CA ASN A 398 -5.77 -18.85 -2.02
C ASN A 398 -6.77 -18.97 -0.89
N ASP A 399 -7.38 -20.14 -0.63
CA ASP A 399 -7.93 -20.33 0.74
C ASP A 399 -8.09 -21.81 1.15
N SER A 400 -7.90 -22.76 0.22
CA SER A 400 -7.78 -24.19 0.59
C SER A 400 -6.84 -24.93 -0.37
N GLU A 401 -6.06 -25.87 0.13
CA GLU A 401 -5.21 -26.73 -0.71
C GLU A 401 -6.03 -27.46 -1.80
N ALA A 402 -7.28 -27.79 -1.53
CA ALA A 402 -8.18 -28.45 -2.48
C ALA A 402 -8.64 -27.52 -3.64
N GLU A 403 -8.87 -26.23 -3.38
CA GLU A 403 -9.26 -25.26 -4.40
C GLU A 403 -8.06 -24.85 -5.27
N GLY A 404 -6.88 -24.69 -4.68
CA GLY A 404 -5.64 -24.42 -5.41
C GLY A 404 -5.28 -25.52 -6.43
N PHE A 405 -5.59 -26.79 -6.14
CA PHE A 405 -5.42 -27.90 -7.08
C PHE A 405 -6.41 -27.84 -8.25
N THR A 406 -7.63 -27.39 -8.03
CA THR A 406 -8.67 -27.29 -9.09
C THR A 406 -8.34 -26.16 -10.07
N GLU A 407 -7.82 -25.06 -9.58
CA GLU A 407 -7.45 -23.90 -10.42
C GLU A 407 -6.15 -24.10 -11.19
N LEU A 408 -5.19 -24.81 -10.59
CA LEU A 408 -4.00 -25.24 -11.33
C LEU A 408 -4.38 -26.16 -12.50
N LYS A 409 -5.30 -27.12 -12.28
CA LYS A 409 -5.84 -27.94 -13.37
C LYS A 409 -6.50 -27.07 -14.44
N SER A 410 -7.22 -26.02 -14.05
CA SER A 410 -7.83 -25.09 -15.01
C SER A 410 -6.77 -24.37 -15.85
N ALA A 411 -5.71 -23.83 -15.24
CA ALA A 411 -4.64 -23.16 -15.96
C ALA A 411 -3.87 -24.12 -16.91
N VAL A 412 -3.65 -25.37 -16.50
CA VAL A 412 -3.04 -26.41 -17.34
C VAL A 412 -3.95 -26.75 -18.52
N THR A 413 -5.23 -27.01 -18.26
CA THR A 413 -6.23 -27.32 -19.30
C THR A 413 -6.36 -26.17 -20.30
N GLU A 414 -6.39 -24.95 -19.84
CA GLU A 414 -6.46 -23.77 -20.71
C GLU A 414 -5.17 -23.57 -21.51
N ALA A 415 -3.99 -23.81 -20.92
CA ALA A 415 -2.74 -23.77 -21.67
C ALA A 415 -2.73 -24.82 -22.80
N GLU A 416 -3.23 -26.04 -22.55
CA GLU A 416 -3.38 -27.08 -23.57
C GLU A 416 -4.40 -26.67 -24.63
N ARG A 417 -5.55 -26.09 -24.24
CA ARG A 417 -6.56 -25.60 -25.18
C ARG A 417 -5.99 -24.48 -26.05
N LEU A 418 -5.30 -23.52 -25.49
CA LEU A 418 -4.66 -22.45 -26.25
C LEU A 418 -3.64 -23.00 -27.24
N ALA A 419 -2.84 -23.99 -26.85
CA ALA A 419 -1.82 -24.59 -27.69
C ALA A 419 -2.40 -25.44 -28.84
N ARG A 420 -3.51 -26.15 -28.60
CA ARG A 420 -4.05 -27.11 -29.60
C ARG A 420 -5.15 -26.53 -30.47
N GLU A 421 -6.02 -25.67 -29.87
CA GLU A 421 -7.25 -25.22 -30.54
C GLU A 421 -7.17 -23.76 -31.00
N VAL A 422 -6.54 -22.89 -30.22
CA VAL A 422 -6.57 -21.43 -30.48
C VAL A 422 -5.31 -20.97 -31.23
N PHE A 423 -4.15 -21.46 -30.82
CA PHE A 423 -2.84 -21.05 -31.33
C PHE A 423 -1.96 -22.26 -31.75
N PRO A 424 -2.44 -23.18 -32.62
CA PRO A 424 -1.71 -24.40 -32.93
C PRO A 424 -0.36 -24.17 -33.63
N GLU A 425 -0.17 -23.01 -34.25
CA GLU A 425 1.07 -22.66 -34.97
C GLU A 425 2.14 -22.06 -34.01
N PHE A 426 1.79 -21.76 -32.75
CA PHE A 426 2.66 -21.05 -31.83
C PHE A 426 3.04 -21.91 -30.61
N LYS A 427 4.24 -21.69 -30.11
CA LYS A 427 4.73 -22.37 -28.91
C LYS A 427 4.20 -21.71 -27.64
N VAL A 428 3.46 -22.47 -26.85
CA VAL A 428 2.86 -22.06 -25.59
C VAL A 428 3.64 -22.67 -24.44
N GLY A 429 4.10 -21.85 -23.50
CA GLY A 429 4.72 -22.29 -22.25
C GLY A 429 3.76 -22.10 -21.07
N LEU A 430 3.90 -22.92 -20.04
CA LEU A 430 3.11 -22.83 -18.80
C LEU A 430 4.03 -22.61 -17.59
N LEU A 431 3.72 -21.59 -16.78
CA LEU A 431 4.45 -21.23 -15.58
C LEU A 431 3.50 -21.17 -14.37
N HIS A 432 3.77 -21.93 -13.31
CA HIS A 432 2.93 -21.94 -12.12
C HIS A 432 3.73 -22.13 -10.81
N GLY A 433 3.10 -21.82 -9.67
CA GLY A 433 3.73 -21.78 -8.36
C GLY A 433 4.40 -23.07 -7.91
N GLN A 434 3.83 -24.22 -8.24
CA GLN A 434 4.30 -25.55 -7.80
C GLN A 434 5.52 -26.09 -8.55
N GLN A 435 5.92 -25.47 -9.67
CA GLN A 435 7.12 -25.88 -10.41
C GLN A 435 8.38 -25.56 -9.61
N LYS A 436 9.42 -26.39 -9.78
CA LYS A 436 10.74 -26.16 -9.19
C LYS A 436 11.37 -24.88 -9.74
N ALA A 437 12.18 -24.21 -8.94
CA ALA A 437 12.82 -22.94 -9.30
C ALA A 437 13.63 -23.05 -10.61
N GLU A 438 14.31 -24.17 -10.84
CA GLU A 438 15.07 -24.44 -12.07
C GLU A 438 14.19 -24.55 -13.32
N GLU A 439 13.03 -25.19 -13.20
CA GLU A 439 12.07 -25.32 -14.30
C GLU A 439 11.47 -23.95 -14.66
N LYS A 440 11.09 -23.16 -13.62
CA LYS A 440 10.62 -21.79 -13.80
C LYS A 440 11.65 -20.93 -14.52
N ALA A 441 12.91 -21.03 -14.13
CA ALA A 441 14.00 -20.28 -14.76
C ALA A 441 14.15 -20.66 -16.24
N LYS A 442 14.15 -21.96 -16.58
CA LYS A 442 14.22 -22.44 -17.98
C LYS A 442 13.07 -21.93 -18.83
N ILE A 443 11.83 -22.05 -18.35
CA ILE A 443 10.64 -21.55 -19.08
C ILE A 443 10.76 -20.05 -19.34
N MET A 444 11.18 -19.29 -18.32
CA MET A 444 11.39 -17.86 -18.47
C MET A 444 12.52 -17.49 -19.43
N ASP A 445 13.60 -18.25 -19.44
CA ASP A 445 14.71 -18.03 -20.39
C ASP A 445 14.27 -18.35 -21.83
N HIS A 446 13.51 -19.43 -22.07
CA HIS A 446 12.92 -19.75 -23.38
C HIS A 446 11.89 -18.68 -23.82
N PHE A 447 11.16 -18.08 -22.88
CA PHE A 447 10.26 -16.97 -23.21
C PHE A 447 11.03 -15.69 -23.51
N LYS A 448 12.07 -15.36 -22.77
CA LYS A 448 12.94 -14.20 -23.04
C LYS A 448 13.69 -14.31 -24.36
N SER A 449 14.13 -15.50 -24.74
CA SER A 449 14.82 -15.74 -26.01
C SER A 449 13.89 -15.70 -27.23
N GLY A 450 12.56 -15.66 -27.03
CA GLY A 450 11.58 -15.70 -28.10
C GLY A 450 11.27 -17.12 -28.62
N GLU A 451 11.81 -18.17 -28.00
CA GLU A 451 11.49 -19.55 -28.35
C GLU A 451 10.05 -19.90 -28.00
N LEU A 452 9.51 -19.33 -26.93
CA LEU A 452 8.10 -19.38 -26.57
C LEU A 452 7.42 -18.10 -27.02
N HIS A 453 6.29 -18.22 -27.71
CA HIS A 453 5.52 -17.08 -28.20
C HIS A 453 4.45 -16.62 -27.20
N ILE A 454 3.88 -17.56 -26.46
CA ILE A 454 2.82 -17.32 -25.48
C ILE A 454 3.28 -17.93 -24.16
N LEU A 455 3.16 -17.15 -23.08
CA LEU A 455 3.36 -17.64 -21.72
C LEU A 455 2.05 -17.61 -20.95
N VAL A 456 1.51 -18.79 -20.67
CA VAL A 456 0.39 -18.96 -19.73
C VAL A 456 0.95 -19.02 -18.32
N SER A 457 0.41 -18.22 -17.43
CA SER A 457 0.88 -18.22 -16.05
C SER A 457 -0.25 -17.99 -15.05
N THR A 458 -0.06 -18.51 -13.85
CA THR A 458 -0.78 -18.06 -12.68
C THR A 458 -0.14 -16.77 -12.14
N THR A 459 -0.58 -16.23 -11.01
CA THR A 459 -0.12 -14.97 -10.41
C THR A 459 1.40 -14.85 -10.15
N VAL A 460 2.17 -15.92 -10.39
CA VAL A 460 3.64 -15.95 -10.22
C VAL A 460 4.38 -14.92 -11.10
N VAL A 461 3.77 -14.45 -12.19
CA VAL A 461 4.34 -13.41 -13.08
C VAL A 461 4.34 -12.00 -12.42
N GLU A 462 3.69 -11.82 -11.29
CA GLU A 462 3.84 -10.57 -10.51
C GLU A 462 5.30 -10.29 -10.15
N VAL A 463 6.16 -11.32 -10.16
CA VAL A 463 7.55 -11.22 -9.74
C VAL A 463 8.48 -10.88 -10.90
N GLY A 464 8.57 -9.60 -11.21
CA GLY A 464 9.78 -8.90 -11.63
C GLY A 464 10.46 -9.21 -12.95
N VAL A 465 10.00 -10.18 -13.77
CA VAL A 465 10.71 -10.51 -15.01
C VAL A 465 10.35 -9.55 -16.13
N ASP A 466 11.37 -8.91 -16.71
CA ASP A 466 11.25 -7.97 -17.81
C ASP A 466 11.41 -8.70 -19.17
N VAL A 467 10.38 -8.64 -20.02
CA VAL A 467 10.41 -9.15 -21.39
C VAL A 467 9.95 -8.03 -22.33
N PRO A 468 10.87 -7.21 -22.86
CA PRO A 468 10.54 -6.05 -23.68
C PRO A 468 9.75 -6.38 -24.95
N ASN A 469 9.88 -7.60 -25.46
CA ASN A 469 9.22 -8.08 -26.66
C ASN A 469 7.76 -8.54 -26.44
N ALA A 470 7.30 -8.61 -25.18
CA ALA A 470 5.91 -8.95 -24.88
C ALA A 470 5.03 -7.70 -24.99
N THR A 471 4.16 -7.68 -26.01
CA THR A 471 3.26 -6.56 -26.31
C THR A 471 1.83 -6.80 -25.87
N VAL A 472 1.42 -8.04 -25.61
CA VAL A 472 0.05 -8.37 -25.24
C VAL A 472 -0.02 -9.05 -23.87
N MET A 473 -0.93 -8.53 -23.03
CA MET A 473 -1.32 -9.10 -21.75
C MET A 473 -2.80 -9.45 -21.79
N VAL A 474 -3.13 -10.70 -21.55
CA VAL A 474 -4.50 -11.16 -21.33
C VAL A 474 -4.64 -11.60 -19.87
N ILE A 475 -5.63 -11.08 -19.17
CA ILE A 475 -5.93 -11.47 -17.80
C ILE A 475 -7.32 -12.10 -17.78
N GLU A 476 -7.36 -13.40 -17.55
CA GLU A 476 -8.60 -14.17 -17.41
C GLU A 476 -9.21 -13.97 -16.02
N HIS A 477 -10.54 -13.94 -15.97
CA HIS A 477 -11.27 -13.69 -14.74
C HIS A 477 -10.79 -12.43 -14.00
N ALA A 478 -10.65 -11.32 -14.75
CA ALA A 478 -10.12 -10.06 -14.23
C ALA A 478 -10.90 -9.54 -13.01
N GLU A 479 -12.20 -9.90 -12.88
CA GLU A 479 -13.03 -9.60 -11.73
C GLU A 479 -12.52 -10.15 -10.39
N ARG A 480 -11.67 -11.17 -10.42
CA ARG A 480 -11.10 -11.81 -9.22
C ARG A 480 -9.84 -11.13 -8.69
N PHE A 481 -9.24 -10.25 -9.49
CA PHE A 481 -8.01 -9.54 -9.11
C PHE A 481 -8.31 -8.20 -8.44
N GLY A 482 -7.43 -7.81 -7.54
CA GLY A 482 -7.40 -6.45 -7.03
C GLY A 482 -6.94 -5.43 -8.07
N LEU A 483 -7.36 -4.17 -7.92
CA LEU A 483 -7.04 -3.11 -8.86
C LEU A 483 -5.51 -2.90 -8.98
N SER A 484 -4.83 -2.86 -7.84
CA SER A 484 -3.37 -2.74 -7.77
C SER A 484 -2.66 -3.93 -8.43
N GLN A 485 -3.19 -5.16 -8.30
CA GLN A 485 -2.64 -6.34 -8.98
C GLN A 485 -2.80 -6.26 -10.49
N LEU A 486 -4.00 -5.89 -10.97
CA LEU A 486 -4.24 -5.70 -12.40
C LEU A 486 -3.34 -4.63 -12.99
N HIS A 487 -3.11 -3.53 -12.27
CA HIS A 487 -2.19 -2.49 -12.68
C HIS A 487 -0.74 -2.99 -12.76
N GLN A 488 -0.27 -3.75 -11.77
CA GLN A 488 1.08 -4.35 -11.80
C GLN A 488 1.25 -5.34 -12.95
N LEU A 489 0.24 -6.19 -13.22
CA LEU A 489 0.23 -7.12 -14.35
C LEU A 489 0.25 -6.37 -15.69
N ARG A 490 -0.59 -5.32 -15.83
CA ARG A 490 -0.57 -4.47 -17.02
C ARG A 490 0.81 -3.86 -17.28
N GLY A 491 1.50 -3.42 -16.23
CA GLY A 491 2.85 -2.86 -16.32
C GLY A 491 3.95 -3.85 -16.74
N ARG A 492 3.64 -5.15 -16.92
CA ARG A 492 4.58 -6.14 -17.43
C ARG A 492 4.74 -6.10 -18.96
N VAL A 493 3.82 -5.48 -19.65
CA VAL A 493 3.94 -5.14 -21.08
C VAL A 493 4.18 -3.64 -21.25
N GLY A 494 4.41 -3.18 -22.49
CA GLY A 494 4.66 -1.75 -22.74
C GLY A 494 6.06 -1.28 -22.32
N ARG A 495 7.05 -2.16 -22.31
CA ARG A 495 8.43 -1.84 -21.99
C ARG A 495 9.32 -1.59 -23.22
N GLY A 496 8.78 -1.81 -24.41
CA GLY A 496 9.38 -1.48 -25.70
C GLY A 496 8.76 -0.22 -26.32
N ALA A 497 9.22 0.14 -27.51
CA ALA A 497 8.69 1.27 -28.28
C ALA A 497 7.37 0.93 -29.00
N GLN A 498 6.98 -0.35 -29.03
CA GLN A 498 5.80 -0.83 -29.74
C GLN A 498 4.52 -0.61 -28.93
N GLN A 499 3.39 -0.43 -29.66
CA GLN A 499 2.08 -0.37 -29.00
C GLN A 499 1.81 -1.68 -28.26
N SER A 500 1.41 -1.56 -27.02
CA SER A 500 1.05 -2.72 -26.19
C SER A 500 -0.40 -2.69 -25.75
N TYR A 501 -0.93 -3.89 -25.49
CA TYR A 501 -2.34 -4.12 -25.22
C TYR A 501 -2.53 -4.92 -23.93
N CYS A 502 -3.55 -4.56 -23.15
CA CYS A 502 -3.97 -5.31 -21.98
C CYS A 502 -5.46 -5.63 -22.10
N PHE A 503 -5.81 -6.90 -22.15
CA PHE A 503 -7.18 -7.37 -22.27
C PHE A 503 -7.64 -7.99 -20.95
N LEU A 504 -8.68 -7.42 -20.36
CA LEU A 504 -9.28 -7.87 -19.12
C LEU A 504 -10.51 -8.72 -19.44
N PHE A 505 -10.35 -10.04 -19.45
CA PHE A 505 -11.45 -10.96 -19.70
C PHE A 505 -12.25 -11.13 -18.42
N ALA A 506 -13.53 -10.75 -18.47
CA ALA A 506 -14.40 -10.70 -17.31
C ALA A 506 -15.76 -11.38 -17.56
N ALA A 507 -16.45 -11.73 -16.47
CA ALA A 507 -17.79 -12.29 -16.53
C ALA A 507 -18.80 -11.30 -17.11
N LYS A 508 -19.87 -11.78 -17.79
CA LYS A 508 -20.93 -10.93 -18.35
C LYS A 508 -21.72 -10.20 -17.28
N LYS A 509 -21.93 -10.82 -16.12
CA LYS A 509 -22.66 -10.24 -14.97
C LYS A 509 -21.69 -10.11 -13.82
N MET A 510 -21.49 -8.89 -13.37
CA MET A 510 -20.65 -8.53 -12.23
C MET A 510 -21.40 -7.56 -11.33
N GLY A 511 -20.98 -7.47 -10.07
CA GLY A 511 -21.45 -6.43 -9.17
C GLY A 511 -20.95 -5.05 -9.59
N GLU A 512 -21.64 -4.01 -9.16
CA GLU A 512 -21.36 -2.61 -9.50
C GLU A 512 -19.92 -2.20 -9.14
N ILE A 513 -19.48 -2.52 -7.91
CA ILE A 513 -18.12 -2.28 -7.44
C ILE A 513 -17.05 -2.92 -8.35
N THR A 514 -17.28 -4.15 -8.79
CA THR A 514 -16.34 -4.85 -9.67
C THR A 514 -16.30 -4.23 -11.06
N THR A 515 -17.45 -3.77 -11.54
CA THR A 515 -17.55 -3.07 -12.82
C THR A 515 -16.77 -1.77 -12.79
N GLN A 516 -16.98 -0.93 -11.77
CA GLN A 516 -16.24 0.32 -11.55
C GLN A 516 -14.73 0.10 -11.50
N ARG A 517 -14.26 -0.94 -10.79
CA ARG A 517 -12.83 -1.27 -10.74
C ARG A 517 -12.22 -1.53 -12.11
N LEU A 518 -12.90 -2.27 -12.98
CA LEU A 518 -12.38 -2.59 -14.31
C LEU A 518 -12.45 -1.37 -15.24
N GLU A 519 -13.47 -0.53 -15.12
CA GLU A 519 -13.63 0.71 -15.88
C GLU A 519 -12.51 1.71 -15.59
N VAL A 520 -12.11 1.87 -14.34
CA VAL A 520 -10.96 2.72 -13.96
C VAL A 520 -9.69 2.31 -14.71
N LEU A 521 -9.45 1.02 -14.93
CA LEU A 521 -8.27 0.54 -15.67
C LEU A 521 -8.36 0.79 -17.18
N GLU A 522 -9.57 0.88 -17.76
CA GLU A 522 -9.75 1.30 -19.15
C GLU A 522 -9.52 2.80 -19.32
N GLU A 523 -9.99 3.61 -18.36
CA GLU A 523 -9.97 5.07 -18.44
C GLU A 523 -8.58 5.66 -18.21
N THR A 524 -7.76 5.06 -17.33
CA THR A 524 -6.47 5.62 -16.99
C THR A 524 -5.33 4.60 -16.95
N SER A 525 -4.16 5.05 -17.39
CA SER A 525 -2.90 4.32 -17.21
C SER A 525 -2.09 4.82 -16.01
N ASP A 526 -2.51 5.91 -15.37
CA ASP A 526 -1.84 6.53 -14.24
C ASP A 526 -2.04 5.70 -12.97
N GLY A 527 -0.95 5.13 -12.45
CA GLY A 527 -0.97 4.28 -11.27
C GLY A 527 -1.40 5.00 -10.00
N PHE A 528 -1.18 6.32 -9.88
CA PHE A 528 -1.63 7.10 -8.72
C PHE A 528 -3.15 7.26 -8.72
N LYS A 529 -3.75 7.58 -9.88
CA LYS A 529 -5.21 7.66 -10.03
C LYS A 529 -5.88 6.31 -9.77
N ILE A 530 -5.25 5.23 -10.24
CA ILE A 530 -5.74 3.87 -9.98
C ILE A 530 -5.70 3.55 -8.48
N ALA A 531 -4.64 3.93 -7.79
CA ALA A 531 -4.51 3.72 -6.36
C ALA A 531 -5.51 4.56 -5.54
N GLU A 532 -5.79 5.80 -5.97
CA GLU A 532 -6.83 6.64 -5.38
C GLU A 532 -8.23 6.01 -5.55
N ALA A 533 -8.55 5.55 -6.76
CA ALA A 533 -9.81 4.85 -7.03
C ALA A 533 -9.92 3.52 -6.24
N ASP A 534 -8.83 2.74 -6.13
CA ASP A 534 -8.83 1.50 -5.32
C ASP A 534 -9.09 1.81 -3.84
N LEU A 535 -8.53 2.90 -3.33
CA LEU A 535 -8.74 3.37 -1.97
C LEU A 535 -10.18 3.85 -1.73
N GLU A 536 -10.78 4.56 -2.68
CA GLU A 536 -12.18 4.99 -2.62
C GLU A 536 -13.14 3.79 -2.63
N ILE A 537 -12.90 2.82 -3.52
CA ILE A 537 -13.77 1.66 -3.70
C ILE A 537 -13.69 0.68 -2.53
N ARG A 538 -12.50 0.41 -2.00
CA ARG A 538 -12.29 -0.59 -0.91
C ARG A 538 -12.29 0.00 0.48
N GLY A 539 -12.01 1.29 0.58
CA GLY A 539 -11.69 1.93 1.84
C GLY A 539 -10.28 1.61 2.35
N PRO A 540 -9.77 2.42 3.29
CA PRO A 540 -8.38 2.35 3.77
C PRO A 540 -8.04 1.04 4.49
N GLY A 541 -9.02 0.38 5.07
CA GLY A 541 -8.83 -0.85 5.85
C GLY A 541 -8.36 -2.05 5.02
N GLU A 542 -8.92 -2.24 3.84
CA GLU A 542 -8.52 -3.34 2.94
C GLU A 542 -7.28 -3.00 2.12
N PHE A 543 -7.11 -1.71 1.75
CA PHE A 543 -6.01 -1.25 0.91
C PHE A 543 -4.63 -1.47 1.57
N LEU A 544 -4.51 -1.20 2.86
CA LEU A 544 -3.24 -1.34 3.61
C LEU A 544 -2.92 -2.78 4.00
N GLY A 545 -3.75 -3.75 3.63
CA GLY A 545 -3.56 -5.14 4.06
C GLY A 545 -3.59 -5.28 5.59
N ILE A 546 -4.39 -4.47 6.25
CA ILE A 546 -4.44 -4.29 7.72
C ILE A 546 -4.72 -5.61 8.46
N ARG A 547 -5.26 -6.61 7.80
CA ARG A 547 -5.32 -7.97 8.36
C ARG A 547 -3.94 -8.59 8.61
N GLN A 548 -2.88 -8.11 7.92
CA GLN A 548 -1.51 -8.61 8.08
C GLN A 548 -0.58 -7.70 8.89
N ALA A 549 -0.87 -6.38 8.98
CA ALA A 549 0.05 -5.37 9.56
C ALA A 549 -0.43 -4.70 10.86
N GLY A 550 -1.54 -5.16 11.45
CA GLY A 550 -2.16 -4.49 12.61
C GLY A 550 -3.05 -3.33 12.17
N ALA A 551 -4.31 -3.32 12.63
CA ALA A 551 -5.31 -2.34 12.23
C ALA A 551 -4.83 -0.89 12.48
N LEU A 552 -5.07 0.02 11.52
CA LEU A 552 -5.03 1.45 11.82
C LEU A 552 -5.93 1.71 13.04
N PRO A 553 -5.49 2.54 13.97
CA PRO A 553 -6.20 2.72 15.23
C PRO A 553 -7.51 3.53 15.10
N PHE A 554 -8.00 3.72 13.87
CA PHE A 554 -9.18 4.54 13.60
C PHE A 554 -10.46 3.71 13.73
N ARG A 555 -11.40 4.25 14.48
CA ARG A 555 -12.75 3.66 14.66
C ARG A 555 -13.78 4.36 13.78
N LEU A 556 -13.64 5.67 13.60
CA LEU A 556 -14.56 6.53 12.89
C LEU A 556 -13.91 7.24 11.71
N ALA A 557 -12.68 7.70 11.87
CA ALA A 557 -11.96 8.45 10.86
C ALA A 557 -11.67 7.60 9.61
N ASN A 558 -11.84 8.21 8.44
CA ASN A 558 -11.56 7.62 7.14
C ASN A 558 -10.55 8.49 6.38
N LEU A 559 -9.43 7.91 5.97
CA LEU A 559 -8.32 8.63 5.33
C LEU A 559 -8.67 9.27 3.98
N VAL A 560 -9.72 8.80 3.32
CA VAL A 560 -10.21 9.32 2.03
C VAL A 560 -11.26 10.40 2.25
N ARG A 561 -12.32 10.04 2.98
CA ARG A 561 -13.43 10.94 3.23
C ARG A 561 -13.00 12.18 4.02
N ASP A 562 -12.13 12.00 5.02
CA ASP A 562 -11.84 13.02 6.03
C ASP A 562 -10.46 13.68 5.82
N GLN A 563 -9.99 13.80 4.57
CA GLN A 563 -8.65 14.33 4.23
C GLN A 563 -8.40 15.72 4.82
N ASP A 564 -9.37 16.60 4.79
CA ASP A 564 -9.25 17.96 5.35
C ASP A 564 -8.98 17.95 6.86
N TRP A 565 -9.60 17.02 7.57
CA TRP A 565 -9.38 16.85 9.01
C TRP A 565 -8.02 16.21 9.30
N LEU A 566 -7.56 15.31 8.45
CA LEU A 566 -6.22 14.73 8.53
C LEU A 566 -5.13 15.80 8.36
N ILE A 567 -5.27 16.69 7.36
CA ILE A 567 -4.33 17.78 7.12
C ILE A 567 -4.28 18.73 8.32
N LYS A 568 -5.45 19.17 8.84
CA LYS A 568 -5.54 20.02 10.03
C LYS A 568 -4.87 19.37 11.26
N ALA A 569 -5.16 18.09 11.49
CA ALA A 569 -4.60 17.33 12.60
C ALA A 569 -3.07 17.19 12.50
N ARG A 570 -2.55 16.96 11.30
CA ARG A 570 -1.12 16.87 11.02
C ARG A 570 -0.40 18.20 11.24
N ASP A 571 -0.98 19.30 10.76
CA ASP A 571 -0.40 20.63 10.95
C ASP A 571 -0.30 20.97 12.44
N ASP A 572 -1.33 20.64 13.22
CA ASP A 572 -1.32 20.86 14.67
C ASP A 572 -0.35 19.91 15.39
N ALA A 573 -0.28 18.65 15.00
CA ALA A 573 0.71 17.71 15.51
C ALA A 573 2.15 18.16 15.21
N TYR A 574 2.40 18.70 14.01
CA TYR A 574 3.69 19.27 13.63
C TYR A 574 4.05 20.49 14.48
N ARG A 575 3.08 21.37 14.75
CA ARG A 575 3.25 22.50 15.68
C ARG A 575 3.67 22.03 17.08
N PHE A 576 3.00 21.03 17.64
CA PHE A 576 3.37 20.46 18.94
C PHE A 576 4.79 19.87 18.94
N ILE A 577 5.14 19.12 17.90
CA ILE A 577 6.49 18.53 17.80
C ILE A 577 7.56 19.61 17.73
N LYS A 578 7.27 20.75 17.09
CA LYS A 578 8.22 21.85 16.94
C LYS A 578 8.32 22.71 18.22
N GLU A 579 7.21 23.03 18.86
CA GLU A 579 7.13 24.00 19.94
C GLU A 579 7.17 23.35 21.34
N ASP A 580 6.55 22.17 21.48
CA ASP A 580 6.44 21.45 22.76
C ASP A 580 6.45 19.92 22.55
N PRO A 581 7.58 19.35 22.11
CA PRO A 581 7.68 17.94 21.72
C PRO A 581 7.40 16.94 22.85
N GLU A 582 7.47 17.39 24.11
CA GLU A 582 7.18 16.56 25.29
C GLU A 582 5.80 16.86 25.90
N LEU A 583 4.99 17.74 25.27
CA LEU A 583 3.69 18.20 25.76
C LEU A 583 3.75 18.66 27.22
N ALA A 584 4.77 19.47 27.54
CA ALA A 584 5.03 19.93 28.88
C ALA A 584 4.24 21.21 29.25
N HIS A 585 3.76 21.94 28.24
CA HIS A 585 2.95 23.14 28.46
C HIS A 585 1.62 22.78 29.17
N PRO A 586 1.17 23.60 30.16
CA PRO A 586 -0.07 23.31 30.90
C PRO A 586 -1.29 23.05 30.05
N ASP A 587 -1.45 23.77 28.94
CA ASP A 587 -2.58 23.59 28.00
C ASP A 587 -2.53 22.28 27.21
N HIS A 588 -1.34 21.67 27.08
CA HIS A 588 -1.14 20.40 26.37
C HIS A 588 -1.16 19.16 27.28
N LEU A 589 -1.20 19.38 28.62
CA LEU A 589 -1.24 18.28 29.58
C LEU A 589 -2.39 17.28 29.38
N PRO A 590 -3.60 17.67 28.93
CA PRO A 590 -4.65 16.68 28.61
C PRO A 590 -4.18 15.64 27.59
N LEU A 591 -3.59 16.09 26.50
CA LEU A 591 -3.05 15.21 25.43
C LEU A 591 -1.87 14.36 25.93
N ARG A 592 -0.98 14.93 26.76
CA ARG A 592 0.10 14.17 27.40
C ARG A 592 -0.43 13.04 28.28
N ARG A 593 -1.43 13.30 29.12
CA ARG A 593 -2.07 12.30 29.99
C ARG A 593 -2.70 11.17 29.19
N PHE A 594 -3.27 11.49 28.03
CA PHE A 594 -3.76 10.45 27.12
C PHE A 594 -2.63 9.49 26.70
N TYR A 595 -1.47 10.02 26.25
CA TYR A 595 -0.36 9.16 25.83
C TYR A 595 0.29 8.40 26.99
N GLU A 596 0.35 8.99 28.17
CA GLU A 596 0.84 8.30 29.38
C GLU A 596 -0.09 7.13 29.76
N ARG A 597 -1.41 7.31 29.58
CA ARG A 597 -2.43 6.28 29.86
C ARG A 597 -2.46 5.15 28.83
N GLU A 598 -2.36 5.48 27.55
CA GLU A 598 -2.53 4.53 26.44
C GLU A 598 -1.25 4.31 25.62
N GLY A 599 -0.25 5.16 25.79
CA GLY A 599 0.91 5.27 24.90
C GLY A 599 1.77 4.01 24.77
N SER A 600 1.82 3.15 25.78
CA SER A 600 2.58 1.89 25.69
C SER A 600 1.90 0.87 24.73
N LEU A 601 0.59 0.78 24.73
CA LEU A 601 -0.16 -0.18 23.92
C LEU A 601 -0.22 0.22 22.45
N GLN A 602 -0.41 1.50 22.14
CA GLN A 602 -0.42 1.99 20.76
C GLN A 602 0.98 2.07 20.14
N PHE A 603 1.99 2.39 20.97
CA PHE A 603 3.38 2.48 20.52
C PHE A 603 3.94 1.12 20.09
N ASP A 604 3.58 0.06 20.80
CA ASP A 604 4.00 -1.31 20.43
C ASP A 604 3.28 -1.80 19.16
N ARG A 605 2.06 -1.34 18.90
CA ARG A 605 1.35 -1.61 17.64
C ARG A 605 1.97 -0.88 16.44
N LEU A 606 2.44 0.36 16.61
CA LEU A 606 3.16 1.09 15.57
C LEU A 606 4.59 0.57 15.33
N LYS A 607 5.22 -0.06 16.33
CA LYS A 607 6.50 -0.74 16.16
C LYS A 607 6.39 -2.01 15.31
N THR A 608 5.22 -2.55 15.14
CA THR A 608 4.93 -3.76 14.36
C THR A 608 4.39 -3.48 12.95
N SER A 609 4.17 -2.20 12.59
CA SER A 609 3.75 -1.77 11.23
C SER A 609 4.96 -1.23 10.38
#